data_4db5641d96386bc7be2513149167bd0d
#
_entry.id   4db5641d96386bc7be2513149167bd0d
#
_cell.length_a   1.000
_cell.length_b   1.000
_cell.length_c   1.000
_cell.angle_alpha   90.00
_cell.angle_beta   90.00
_cell.angle_gamma   90.00
#
_symmetry.space_group_name_H-M   'P 1'
#
loop_
_entity.id
_entity.type
_entity.pdbx_description
1 polymer ?
#
loop_
_entity_poly.entity_id
_entity_poly.type
_entity_poly.pdbx_seq_one_letter_code
_entity_poly.pdbx_strand_id
1 'polypeptide(L)'
;MADVRWERYPGVADNEMARAWLVLESNLGLAANTLDAYGRALQEYLAFSADRNASVVTATKDHVAEYVRYLTLRPGQRGRNVVVLDSGAGLANATLQQRITAVRLFYDYVMEEGLRSTNPVGRGRYTPGKSFGGCRDRGLIPRFTKLPWIPNDQQWCAVLEAARKESVRNRMMLALSYDGALRREELCGLDAGDIDPAHRTIRILAENTKTRRERVVPYSLPASELLGAYLRRRREFSRDRGRLFVSESRRNAGKPISVWTWSKVVQRISERCGVLQFTTHTPRHLRLTDLARSDWDLHEIATFAGHRSIQTTLIYIHLSGRELSQRIARGMAEIHAWRSKMLEDLL
;
A
#
# COMPACT_ATOMS: atom_id res chain seq x y z
N MET A 1 20.87 10.70 -1.29
CA MET A 1 20.24 10.55 -2.61
C MET A 1 20.10 9.08 -2.94
N ALA A 2 19.01 8.66 -3.58
CA ALA A 2 18.83 7.26 -3.96
C ALA A 2 19.64 7.01 -5.24
N ASP A 3 20.51 6.03 -5.24
CA ASP A 3 21.32 5.70 -6.40
C ASP A 3 20.48 4.99 -7.48
N VAL A 4 20.62 5.38 -8.74
CA VAL A 4 19.85 4.81 -9.85
C VAL A 4 20.51 3.52 -10.32
N ARG A 5 19.79 2.40 -10.25
CA ARG A 5 20.28 1.06 -10.61
C ARG A 5 20.15 0.81 -12.11
N TRP A 6 21.06 1.39 -12.90
CA TRP A 6 21.01 1.37 -14.36
C TRP A 6 21.01 -0.04 -14.97
N GLU A 7 21.67 -0.99 -14.32
CA GLU A 7 21.73 -2.40 -14.73
C GLU A 7 20.34 -3.06 -14.82
N ARG A 8 19.32 -2.46 -14.19
CA ARG A 8 17.94 -2.98 -14.18
C ARG A 8 17.08 -2.48 -15.33
N TYR A 9 17.50 -1.41 -15.99
CA TYR A 9 16.76 -0.78 -17.09
C TYR A 9 17.72 -0.18 -18.12
N PRO A 10 18.43 -1.06 -18.89
CA PRO A 10 19.46 -0.64 -19.84
C PRO A 10 18.92 0.28 -20.92
N GLY A 11 17.72 0.05 -21.48
CA GLY A 11 17.14 0.91 -22.50
C GLY A 11 16.80 2.33 -22.00
N VAL A 12 16.63 2.51 -20.68
CA VAL A 12 16.53 3.86 -20.09
C VAL A 12 17.90 4.48 -19.94
N ALA A 13 18.93 3.69 -19.62
CA ALA A 13 20.32 4.15 -19.53
C ALA A 13 20.85 4.65 -20.87
N ASP A 14 20.43 3.99 -21.98
CA ASP A 14 20.84 4.29 -23.36
C ASP A 14 20.03 5.46 -23.96
N ASN A 15 18.86 5.80 -23.40
CA ASN A 15 18.06 6.91 -23.84
C ASN A 15 18.39 8.18 -23.06
N GLU A 16 19.00 9.17 -23.70
CA GLU A 16 19.51 10.39 -23.06
C GLU A 16 18.43 11.12 -22.24
N MET A 17 17.23 11.33 -22.80
CA MET A 17 16.13 12.03 -22.13
C MET A 17 15.61 11.26 -20.91
N ALA A 18 15.41 9.95 -21.04
CA ALA A 18 14.91 9.13 -19.96
C ALA A 18 15.95 8.98 -18.82
N ARG A 19 17.23 8.92 -19.17
CA ARG A 19 18.35 8.92 -18.24
C ARG A 19 18.40 10.25 -17.47
N ALA A 20 18.37 11.39 -18.18
CA ALA A 20 18.39 12.73 -17.60
C ALA A 20 17.23 12.92 -16.61
N TRP A 21 16.02 12.50 -17.00
CA TRP A 21 14.85 12.57 -16.11
C TRP A 21 15.01 11.76 -14.84
N LEU A 22 15.45 10.49 -14.89
CA LEU A 22 15.63 9.68 -13.69
C LEU A 22 16.75 10.22 -12.78
N VAL A 23 17.80 10.84 -13.35
CA VAL A 23 18.83 11.53 -12.57
C VAL A 23 18.25 12.75 -11.86
N LEU A 24 17.44 13.55 -12.56
CA LEU A 24 16.75 14.71 -11.98
C LEU A 24 15.87 14.28 -10.80
N GLU A 25 15.02 13.26 -10.99
CA GLU A 25 14.12 12.75 -9.95
C GLU A 25 14.90 12.19 -8.73
N SER A 26 16.04 11.55 -8.97
CA SER A 26 16.94 11.10 -7.91
C SER A 26 17.51 12.28 -7.11
N ASN A 27 17.98 13.32 -7.80
CA ASN A 27 18.54 14.54 -7.18
C ASN A 27 17.48 15.32 -6.41
N LEU A 28 16.22 15.30 -6.85
CA LEU A 28 15.08 15.89 -6.14
C LEU A 28 14.62 15.05 -4.94
N GLY A 29 15.27 13.92 -4.68
CA GLY A 29 15.03 13.10 -3.49
C GLY A 29 13.81 12.16 -3.61
N LEU A 30 13.47 11.74 -4.83
CA LEU A 30 12.43 10.72 -5.04
C LEU A 30 12.84 9.41 -4.35
N ALA A 31 11.90 8.77 -3.67
CA ALA A 31 12.16 7.54 -2.93
C ALA A 31 12.67 6.42 -3.85
N ALA A 32 13.69 5.66 -3.41
CA ALA A 32 14.37 4.61 -4.18
C ALA A 32 13.40 3.60 -4.82
N ASN A 33 12.35 3.19 -4.09
CA ASN A 33 11.33 2.27 -4.62
C ASN A 33 10.48 2.92 -5.74
N THR A 34 10.25 4.23 -5.69
CA THR A 34 9.51 4.96 -6.73
C THR A 34 10.38 5.14 -7.96
N LEU A 35 11.67 5.49 -7.78
CA LEU A 35 12.66 5.54 -8.84
C LEU A 35 12.76 4.21 -9.59
N ASP A 36 12.91 3.10 -8.86
CA ASP A 36 12.97 1.76 -9.45
C ASP A 36 11.66 1.38 -10.19
N ALA A 37 10.51 1.81 -9.68
CA ALA A 37 9.23 1.60 -10.36
C ALA A 37 9.11 2.43 -11.63
N TYR A 38 9.59 3.67 -11.62
CA TYR A 38 9.59 4.55 -12.79
C TYR A 38 10.58 4.06 -13.85
N GLY A 39 11.80 3.67 -13.45
CA GLY A 39 12.79 3.10 -14.35
C GLY A 39 12.26 1.86 -15.09
N ARG A 40 11.63 0.92 -14.37
CA ARG A 40 11.00 -0.27 -14.99
C ARG A 40 9.83 0.09 -15.91
N ALA A 41 9.02 1.07 -15.55
CA ALA A 41 7.90 1.50 -16.37
C ALA A 41 8.39 2.12 -17.69
N LEU A 42 9.41 2.98 -17.63
CA LEU A 42 10.02 3.57 -18.82
C LEU A 42 10.76 2.54 -19.66
N GLN A 43 11.51 1.62 -19.05
CA GLN A 43 12.17 0.52 -19.77
C GLN A 43 11.19 -0.23 -20.66
N GLU A 44 10.02 -0.56 -20.13
CA GLU A 44 9.00 -1.27 -20.88
C GLU A 44 8.35 -0.40 -21.95
N TYR A 45 8.10 0.88 -21.65
CA TYR A 45 7.54 1.81 -22.62
C TYR A 45 8.49 2.07 -23.79
N LEU A 46 9.79 2.30 -23.52
CA LEU A 46 10.80 2.52 -24.57
C LEU A 46 11.00 1.29 -25.43
N ALA A 47 11.03 0.08 -24.84
CA ALA A 47 11.07 -1.15 -25.61
C ALA A 47 9.85 -1.30 -26.54
N PHE A 48 8.63 -1.07 -26.00
CA PHE A 48 7.40 -1.07 -26.79
C PHE A 48 7.44 -0.06 -27.94
N SER A 49 7.99 1.14 -27.70
CA SER A 49 8.10 2.20 -28.69
C SER A 49 9.12 1.88 -29.78
N ALA A 50 10.26 1.29 -29.40
CA ALA A 50 11.29 0.84 -30.35
C ALA A 50 10.76 -0.23 -31.32
N ASP A 51 10.01 -1.21 -30.83
CA ASP A 51 9.36 -2.25 -31.64
C ASP A 51 8.40 -1.68 -32.72
N ARG A 52 7.95 -0.43 -32.54
CA ARG A 52 7.02 0.28 -33.43
C ARG A 52 7.65 1.45 -34.16
N ASN A 53 8.96 1.58 -34.11
CA ASN A 53 9.70 2.70 -34.70
C ASN A 53 9.20 4.08 -34.25
N ALA A 54 8.65 4.18 -33.05
CA ALA A 54 8.20 5.44 -32.43
C ALA A 54 9.27 5.98 -31.49
N SER A 55 9.70 7.21 -31.74
CA SER A 55 10.61 7.92 -30.83
C SER A 55 9.85 8.66 -29.73
N VAL A 56 10.54 9.04 -28.66
CA VAL A 56 9.97 9.88 -27.57
C VAL A 56 9.40 11.19 -28.15
N VAL A 57 10.06 11.76 -29.15
CA VAL A 57 9.66 13.05 -29.76
C VAL A 57 8.42 12.88 -30.64
N THR A 58 8.29 11.76 -31.37
CA THR A 58 7.24 11.56 -32.38
C THR A 58 6.02 10.80 -31.86
N ALA A 59 6.09 10.18 -30.67
CA ALA A 59 4.99 9.41 -30.11
C ALA A 59 3.68 10.21 -30.02
N THR A 60 2.59 9.64 -30.51
CA THR A 60 1.26 10.24 -30.55
C THR A 60 0.36 9.72 -29.42
N LYS A 61 -0.84 10.31 -29.28
CA LYS A 61 -1.87 9.77 -28.37
C LYS A 61 -2.30 8.36 -28.75
N ASP A 62 -2.33 8.05 -30.04
CA ASP A 62 -2.70 6.72 -30.53
C ASP A 62 -1.63 5.70 -30.16
N HIS A 63 -0.36 6.06 -30.28
CA HIS A 63 0.75 5.23 -29.81
C HIS A 63 0.65 4.90 -28.30
N VAL A 64 0.29 5.89 -27.47
CA VAL A 64 0.07 5.65 -26.04
C VAL A 64 -1.17 4.79 -25.81
N ALA A 65 -2.24 4.95 -26.58
CA ALA A 65 -3.43 4.10 -26.49
C ALA A 65 -3.11 2.64 -26.85
N GLU A 66 -2.29 2.41 -27.88
CA GLU A 66 -1.78 1.08 -28.21
C GLU A 66 -0.92 0.48 -27.10
N TYR A 67 -0.09 1.29 -26.44
CA TYR A 67 0.67 0.85 -25.27
C TYR A 67 -0.24 0.43 -24.11
N VAL A 68 -1.28 1.21 -23.82
CA VAL A 68 -2.30 0.83 -22.82
C VAL A 68 -2.96 -0.49 -23.19
N ARG A 69 -3.35 -0.67 -24.46
CA ARG A 69 -3.92 -1.92 -24.95
C ARG A 69 -2.95 -3.08 -24.80
N TYR A 70 -1.68 -2.90 -25.15
CA TYR A 70 -0.62 -3.89 -24.97
C TYR A 70 -0.50 -4.33 -23.51
N LEU A 71 -0.44 -3.38 -22.57
CA LEU A 71 -0.37 -3.68 -21.15
C LEU A 71 -1.62 -4.40 -20.60
N THR A 72 -2.78 -4.10 -21.18
CA THR A 72 -4.07 -4.69 -20.79
C THR A 72 -4.23 -6.12 -21.30
N LEU A 73 -3.73 -6.41 -22.49
CA LEU A 73 -3.86 -7.72 -23.13
C LEU A 73 -2.70 -8.68 -22.81
N ARG A 74 -1.59 -8.14 -22.32
CA ARG A 74 -0.39 -8.94 -22.02
C ARG A 74 -0.70 -10.01 -21.00
N PRO A 75 -0.35 -11.31 -21.25
CA PRO A 75 -0.43 -12.35 -20.26
C PRO A 75 0.40 -11.95 -19.04
N GLY A 76 -0.23 -11.78 -17.90
CA GLY A 76 0.48 -11.39 -16.66
C GLY A 76 1.50 -12.47 -16.29
N GLN A 77 2.78 -12.13 -16.23
CA GLN A 77 3.76 -12.94 -15.51
C GLN A 77 3.39 -12.83 -14.02
N ARG A 78 2.64 -13.79 -13.55
CA ARG A 78 2.13 -13.82 -12.16
C ARG A 78 3.18 -14.38 -11.24
N GLY A 79 3.55 -13.62 -10.21
CA GLY A 79 4.22 -14.21 -9.07
C GLY A 79 3.33 -15.27 -8.42
N ARG A 80 3.92 -16.31 -7.84
CA ARG A 80 3.22 -17.47 -7.23
C ARG A 80 2.11 -17.14 -6.21
N ASN A 81 2.00 -15.89 -5.77
CA ASN A 81 1.15 -15.48 -4.63
C ASN A 81 0.05 -14.46 -5.00
N VAL A 82 -0.34 -14.36 -6.27
CA VAL A 82 -1.42 -13.46 -6.68
C VAL A 82 -2.66 -14.29 -7.00
N VAL A 83 -3.57 -14.41 -6.04
CA VAL A 83 -4.94 -14.88 -6.29
C VAL A 83 -5.72 -13.73 -6.92
N VAL A 84 -6.02 -13.85 -8.22
CA VAL A 84 -6.83 -12.87 -8.93
C VAL A 84 -8.23 -13.42 -9.07
N LEU A 85 -9.19 -12.69 -8.54
CA LEU A 85 -10.63 -12.89 -8.76
C LEU A 85 -11.11 -12.29 -10.10
N ASP A 86 -10.18 -11.81 -10.93
CA ASP A 86 -10.46 -11.15 -12.21
C ASP A 86 -10.01 -12.01 -13.40
N SER A 87 -10.67 -11.86 -14.53
CA SER A 87 -10.63 -12.64 -15.78
C SER A 87 -9.27 -12.92 -16.44
N GLY A 88 -8.19 -12.86 -15.70
CA GLY A 88 -6.93 -13.51 -16.03
C GLY A 88 -6.05 -12.89 -17.11
N ALA A 89 -6.47 -11.88 -17.83
CA ALA A 89 -5.68 -11.21 -18.87
C ALA A 89 -5.15 -9.85 -18.37
N GLY A 90 -3.87 -9.59 -18.61
CA GLY A 90 -3.26 -8.28 -18.42
C GLY A 90 -2.73 -7.95 -17.02
N LEU A 91 -2.22 -6.73 -16.89
CA LEU A 91 -1.72 -6.18 -15.63
C LEU A 91 -2.87 -5.70 -14.74
N ALA A 92 -2.70 -5.81 -13.42
CA ALA A 92 -3.65 -5.23 -12.48
C ALA A 92 -3.83 -3.72 -12.71
N ASN A 93 -5.05 -3.20 -12.57
CA ASN A 93 -5.38 -1.79 -12.81
C ASN A 93 -4.44 -0.81 -12.09
N ALA A 94 -4.08 -1.09 -10.82
CA ALA A 94 -3.13 -0.26 -10.08
C ALA A 94 -1.73 -0.23 -10.72
N THR A 95 -1.28 -1.35 -11.31
CA THR A 95 0.00 -1.44 -12.02
C THR A 95 -0.04 -0.67 -13.34
N LEU A 96 -1.16 -0.78 -14.08
CA LEU A 96 -1.40 0.01 -15.29
C LEU A 96 -1.34 1.51 -14.98
N GLN A 97 -2.06 1.95 -13.93
CA GLN A 97 -2.07 3.33 -13.47
C GLN A 97 -0.67 3.84 -13.12
N GLN A 98 0.13 3.03 -12.42
CA GLN A 98 1.49 3.39 -12.06
C GLN A 98 2.39 3.55 -13.28
N ARG A 99 2.31 2.62 -14.26
CA ARG A 99 3.11 2.68 -15.49
C ARG A 99 2.78 3.90 -16.32
N ILE A 100 1.50 4.15 -16.55
CA ILE A 100 1.05 5.34 -17.30
C ILE A 100 1.38 6.63 -16.57
N THR A 101 1.37 6.62 -15.23
CA THR A 101 1.81 7.79 -14.45
C THR A 101 3.29 8.10 -14.67
N ALA A 102 4.16 7.08 -14.66
CA ALA A 102 5.59 7.28 -14.92
C ALA A 102 5.84 7.82 -16.33
N VAL A 103 5.18 7.24 -17.35
CA VAL A 103 5.29 7.71 -18.75
C VAL A 103 4.78 9.14 -18.88
N ARG A 104 3.67 9.50 -18.21
CA ARG A 104 3.14 10.86 -18.24
C ARG A 104 4.12 11.86 -17.63
N LEU A 105 4.67 11.58 -16.44
CA LEU A 105 5.64 12.47 -15.77
C LEU A 105 6.91 12.63 -16.60
N PHE A 106 7.36 11.57 -17.23
CA PHE A 106 8.47 11.64 -18.17
C PHE A 106 8.17 12.58 -19.36
N TYR A 107 6.98 12.52 -19.95
CA TYR A 107 6.59 13.43 -21.01
C TYR A 107 6.33 14.86 -20.53
N ASP A 108 5.90 15.07 -19.29
CA ASP A 108 5.84 16.40 -18.68
C ASP A 108 7.25 17.01 -18.63
N TYR A 109 8.27 16.22 -18.19
CA TYR A 109 9.68 16.63 -18.24
C TYR A 109 10.18 16.95 -19.66
N VAL A 110 9.89 16.08 -20.65
CA VAL A 110 10.29 16.30 -22.05
C VAL A 110 9.69 17.58 -22.62
N MET A 111 8.50 17.98 -22.16
CA MET A 111 7.88 19.27 -22.49
C MET A 111 8.57 20.44 -21.81
N GLU A 112 8.92 20.31 -20.53
CA GLU A 112 9.64 21.34 -19.75
C GLU A 112 11.01 21.62 -20.36
N GLU A 113 11.70 20.60 -20.89
CA GLU A 113 12.94 20.73 -21.63
C GLU A 113 12.77 21.33 -23.07
N GLY A 114 11.54 21.66 -23.46
CA GLY A 114 11.26 22.27 -24.79
C GLY A 114 11.36 21.31 -25.97
N LEU A 115 11.53 20.01 -25.74
CA LEU A 115 11.69 18.99 -26.80
C LEU A 115 10.35 18.58 -27.42
N ARG A 116 9.24 18.92 -26.77
CA ARG A 116 7.87 18.71 -27.27
C ARG A 116 6.95 19.84 -26.79
N SER A 117 5.91 20.13 -27.59
CA SER A 117 4.86 21.08 -27.22
C SER A 117 3.67 20.45 -26.50
N THR A 118 3.50 19.10 -26.55
CA THR A 118 2.35 18.42 -25.98
C THR A 118 2.72 17.08 -25.34
N ASN A 119 2.03 16.73 -24.25
CA ASN A 119 2.14 15.42 -23.62
C ASN A 119 1.16 14.42 -24.27
N PRO A 120 1.63 13.34 -24.92
CA PRO A 120 0.76 12.38 -25.60
C PRO A 120 -0.09 11.55 -24.64
N VAL A 121 0.32 11.41 -23.37
CA VAL A 121 -0.46 10.70 -22.35
C VAL A 121 -1.68 11.52 -21.94
N GLY A 122 -1.54 12.85 -21.90
CA GLY A 122 -2.61 13.76 -21.50
C GLY A 122 -3.10 13.58 -20.06
N ARG A 123 -3.99 14.45 -19.63
CA ARG A 123 -4.65 14.36 -18.31
C ARG A 123 -6.08 13.84 -18.37
N GLY A 124 -6.46 13.17 -19.48
CA GLY A 124 -7.83 12.76 -19.76
C GLY A 124 -8.70 13.92 -20.28
N ARG A 125 -9.81 13.61 -20.95
CA ARG A 125 -10.76 14.62 -21.42
C ARG A 125 -11.58 15.14 -20.23
N TYR A 126 -11.58 16.46 -20.05
CA TYR A 126 -12.59 17.13 -19.28
C TYR A 126 -13.94 16.94 -19.97
N THR A 127 -14.88 16.26 -19.36
CA THR A 127 -16.27 16.21 -19.81
C THR A 127 -17.01 17.30 -19.06
N PRO A 128 -17.36 18.45 -19.71
CA PRO A 128 -18.18 19.46 -19.08
C PRO A 128 -19.57 18.86 -18.81
N GLY A 129 -20.13 19.05 -17.62
CA GLY A 129 -21.52 18.73 -17.35
C GLY A 129 -21.84 17.68 -16.29
N LYS A 130 -20.86 17.03 -15.66
CA LYS A 130 -21.09 16.24 -14.44
C LYS A 130 -20.49 16.96 -13.22
N SER A 131 -21.03 18.09 -12.91
CA SER A 131 -20.77 18.81 -11.68
C SER A 131 -21.77 18.34 -10.60
N PHE A 132 -21.37 18.32 -9.37
CA PHE A 132 -21.97 17.73 -8.17
C PHE A 132 -21.59 16.24 -7.98
N GLY A 133 -20.46 16.03 -7.38
CA GLY A 133 -19.87 14.71 -7.11
C GLY A 133 -18.78 14.32 -8.09
N GLY A 134 -18.12 15.30 -8.70
CA GLY A 134 -17.16 15.15 -9.78
C GLY A 134 -16.21 13.99 -9.62
N CYS A 135 -16.46 12.92 -10.35
CA CYS A 135 -15.48 11.86 -10.56
C CYS A 135 -14.27 12.50 -11.24
N ARG A 136 -13.21 12.71 -10.45
CA ARG A 136 -11.92 13.24 -10.92
C ARG A 136 -11.10 12.15 -11.64
N ASP A 137 -11.75 11.34 -12.46
CA ASP A 137 -11.08 10.38 -13.33
C ASP A 137 -10.41 11.12 -14.49
N ARG A 138 -9.31 11.79 -14.16
CA ARG A 138 -8.43 12.45 -15.11
C ARG A 138 -7.32 11.49 -15.54
N GLY A 139 -7.67 10.42 -16.26
CA GLY A 139 -6.67 9.47 -16.71
C GLY A 139 -7.14 8.69 -17.94
N LEU A 140 -6.19 8.10 -18.67
CA LEU A 140 -6.48 7.19 -19.81
C LEU A 140 -7.09 5.87 -19.34
N ILE A 141 -6.95 5.54 -18.06
CA ILE A 141 -7.38 4.27 -17.47
C ILE A 141 -8.32 4.59 -16.31
N PRO A 142 -9.53 3.99 -16.25
CA PRO A 142 -10.45 4.14 -15.11
C PRO A 142 -9.78 3.71 -13.80
N ARG A 143 -10.04 4.44 -12.72
CA ARG A 143 -9.57 4.07 -11.38
C ARG A 143 -10.63 3.24 -10.68
N PHE A 144 -10.31 1.98 -10.44
CA PHE A 144 -11.15 1.13 -9.58
C PHE A 144 -10.62 1.16 -8.15
N THR A 145 -11.44 1.64 -7.23
CA THR A 145 -11.15 1.57 -5.79
C THR A 145 -11.70 0.26 -5.27
N LYS A 146 -10.80 -0.70 -5.01
CA LYS A 146 -11.18 -1.96 -4.34
C LYS A 146 -11.04 -1.76 -2.84
N LEU A 147 -12.04 -2.22 -2.09
CA LEU A 147 -11.94 -2.29 -0.63
C LEU A 147 -10.85 -3.32 -0.26
N PRO A 148 -9.98 -3.02 0.71
CA PRO A 148 -9.02 -3.99 1.19
C PRO A 148 -9.75 -5.18 1.82
N TRP A 149 -9.19 -6.36 1.61
CA TRP A 149 -9.67 -7.55 2.30
C TRP A 149 -9.25 -7.48 3.77
N ILE A 150 -10.18 -7.83 4.66
CA ILE A 150 -9.95 -8.01 6.09
C ILE A 150 -10.44 -9.41 6.49
N PRO A 151 -9.75 -10.10 7.42
CA PRO A 151 -10.18 -11.40 7.93
C PRO A 151 -11.47 -11.24 8.75
N ASN A 152 -12.31 -12.25 8.73
CA ASN A 152 -13.33 -12.44 9.75
C ASN A 152 -12.69 -12.99 11.05
N ASP A 153 -13.48 -13.11 12.13
CA ASP A 153 -12.97 -13.52 13.44
C ASP A 153 -12.34 -14.92 13.41
N GLN A 154 -12.94 -15.88 12.69
CA GLN A 154 -12.38 -17.23 12.55
C GLN A 154 -11.05 -17.22 11.81
N GLN A 155 -10.94 -16.46 10.72
CA GLN A 155 -9.71 -16.30 9.96
C GLN A 155 -8.63 -15.59 10.79
N TRP A 156 -9.02 -14.58 11.57
CA TRP A 156 -8.07 -13.89 12.46
C TRP A 156 -7.57 -14.81 13.56
N CYS A 157 -8.44 -15.60 14.20
CA CYS A 157 -8.04 -16.61 15.16
C CYS A 157 -7.07 -17.63 14.53
N ALA A 158 -7.33 -18.10 13.31
CA ALA A 158 -6.44 -19.02 12.61
C ALA A 158 -5.05 -18.40 12.32
N VAL A 159 -5.00 -17.12 11.96
CA VAL A 159 -3.74 -16.37 11.78
C VAL A 159 -2.96 -16.28 13.09
N LEU A 160 -3.63 -15.95 14.20
CA LEU A 160 -3.00 -15.85 15.51
C LEU A 160 -2.47 -17.20 15.99
N GLU A 161 -3.24 -18.28 15.79
CA GLU A 161 -2.82 -19.65 16.13
C GLU A 161 -1.60 -20.09 15.29
N ALA A 162 -1.60 -19.81 13.99
CA ALA A 162 -0.43 -20.05 13.14
C ALA A 162 0.80 -19.24 13.57
N ALA A 163 0.58 -18.01 14.04
CA ALA A 163 1.64 -17.12 14.53
C ALA A 163 2.26 -17.60 15.85
N ARG A 164 1.56 -18.38 16.68
CA ARG A 164 2.11 -18.97 17.91
C ARG A 164 3.34 -19.85 17.64
N LYS A 165 3.45 -20.42 16.45
CA LYS A 165 4.59 -21.24 16.02
C LYS A 165 5.79 -20.42 15.55
N GLU A 166 5.67 -19.11 15.49
CA GLU A 166 6.74 -18.19 15.12
C GLU A 166 7.59 -17.80 16.33
N SER A 167 8.83 -17.30 16.07
CA SER A 167 9.68 -16.77 17.14
C SER A 167 9.02 -15.61 17.87
N VAL A 168 9.45 -15.33 19.10
CA VAL A 168 8.91 -14.23 19.90
C VAL A 168 9.05 -12.88 19.20
N ARG A 169 10.13 -12.66 18.41
CA ARG A 169 10.29 -11.50 17.54
C ARG A 169 9.13 -11.37 16.54
N ASN A 170 8.84 -12.46 15.82
CA ASN A 170 7.82 -12.44 14.77
C ASN A 170 6.42 -12.24 15.35
N ARG A 171 6.14 -12.83 16.51
CA ARG A 171 4.89 -12.60 17.26
C ARG A 171 4.76 -11.16 17.71
N MET A 172 5.84 -10.58 18.25
CA MET A 172 5.87 -9.17 18.63
C MET A 172 5.66 -8.23 17.44
N MET A 173 6.30 -8.53 16.29
CA MET A 173 6.09 -7.76 15.06
C MET A 173 4.63 -7.81 14.60
N LEU A 174 3.98 -8.97 14.68
CA LEU A 174 2.57 -9.11 14.33
C LEU A 174 1.68 -8.30 15.29
N ALA A 175 1.92 -8.40 16.60
CA ALA A 175 1.17 -7.66 17.61
C ALA A 175 1.29 -6.14 17.38
N LEU A 176 2.49 -5.60 17.21
CA LEU A 176 2.67 -4.16 16.95
C LEU A 176 2.11 -3.72 15.61
N SER A 177 2.16 -4.56 14.58
CA SER A 177 1.57 -4.23 13.27
C SER A 177 0.05 -4.04 13.36
N TYR A 178 -0.63 -4.78 14.24
CA TYR A 178 -2.04 -4.62 14.53
C TYR A 178 -2.28 -3.45 15.50
N ASP A 179 -1.68 -3.47 16.69
CA ASP A 179 -1.94 -2.51 17.74
C ASP A 179 -1.71 -1.06 17.29
N GLY A 180 -0.56 -0.78 16.69
CA GLY A 180 -0.18 0.55 16.19
C GLY A 180 -0.59 0.82 14.77
N ALA A 181 -1.32 -0.09 14.11
CA ALA A 181 -1.64 -0.02 12.68
C ALA A 181 -0.41 0.33 11.81
N LEU A 182 0.74 -0.28 12.10
CA LEU A 182 2.02 0.09 11.50
C LEU A 182 2.11 -0.37 10.05
N ARG A 183 2.69 0.49 9.20
CA ARG A 183 3.11 0.06 7.86
C ARG A 183 4.33 -0.86 7.98
N ARG A 184 4.52 -1.72 7.01
CA ARG A 184 5.63 -2.67 6.98
C ARG A 184 6.98 -2.00 7.16
N GLU A 185 7.20 -0.89 6.46
CA GLU A 185 8.42 -0.10 6.52
C GLU A 185 8.59 0.58 7.90
N GLU A 186 7.51 1.12 8.46
CA GLU A 186 7.50 1.71 9.81
C GLU A 186 7.88 0.65 10.85
N LEU A 187 7.25 -0.52 10.81
CA LEU A 187 7.52 -1.62 11.73
C LEU A 187 8.98 -2.10 11.68
N CYS A 188 9.50 -2.35 10.48
CA CYS A 188 10.88 -2.81 10.30
C CYS A 188 11.91 -1.70 10.61
N GLY A 189 11.49 -0.44 10.53
CA GLY A 189 12.32 0.73 10.77
C GLY A 189 12.34 1.22 12.22
N LEU A 190 11.58 0.60 13.14
CA LEU A 190 11.58 0.99 14.56
C LEU A 190 12.96 0.82 15.19
N ASP A 191 13.36 1.80 15.96
CA ASP A 191 14.52 1.73 16.85
C ASP A 191 14.09 1.37 18.29
N ALA A 192 15.01 0.84 19.07
CA ALA A 192 14.72 0.47 20.46
C ALA A 192 14.29 1.68 21.31
N GLY A 193 14.76 2.89 20.95
CA GLY A 193 14.40 4.15 21.62
C GLY A 193 13.03 4.70 21.22
N ASP A 194 12.37 4.15 20.20
CA ASP A 194 11.03 4.58 19.77
C ASP A 194 9.92 3.99 20.65
N ILE A 195 10.25 3.03 21.51
CA ILE A 195 9.31 2.37 22.43
C ILE A 195 9.39 3.01 23.81
N ASP A 196 8.26 3.45 24.33
CA ASP A 196 8.09 3.81 25.74
C ASP A 196 7.32 2.69 26.46
N PRO A 197 8.02 1.81 27.21
CA PRO A 197 7.37 0.71 27.92
C PRO A 197 6.51 1.19 29.10
N ALA A 198 6.84 2.33 29.70
CA ALA A 198 6.12 2.84 30.87
C ALA A 198 4.69 3.27 30.50
N HIS A 199 4.55 3.94 29.35
CA HIS A 199 3.27 4.41 28.84
C HIS A 199 2.67 3.48 27.78
N ARG A 200 3.38 2.42 27.37
CA ARG A 200 3.01 1.49 26.31
C ARG A 200 2.71 2.21 24.99
N THR A 201 3.62 3.08 24.59
CA THR A 201 3.50 3.83 23.34
C THR A 201 4.69 3.60 22.41
N ILE A 202 4.46 3.82 21.13
CA ILE A 202 5.43 3.75 20.05
C ILE A 202 5.46 5.11 19.37
N ARG A 203 6.63 5.72 19.29
CA ARG A 203 6.87 6.92 18.50
C ARG A 203 7.29 6.51 17.08
N ILE A 204 6.57 6.97 16.09
CA ILE A 204 6.86 6.69 14.68
C ILE A 204 7.39 7.97 14.07
N LEU A 205 8.70 7.97 13.80
CA LEU A 205 9.43 9.14 13.32
C LEU A 205 9.01 9.50 11.88
N ALA A 206 8.99 10.80 11.58
CA ALA A 206 8.59 11.33 10.26
C ALA A 206 9.45 10.76 9.10
N GLU A 207 10.75 10.56 9.34
CA GLU A 207 11.71 10.02 8.39
C GLU A 207 11.44 8.55 8.02
N ASN A 208 10.85 7.78 8.93
CA ASN A 208 10.45 6.38 8.71
C ASN A 208 9.07 6.26 8.05
N THR A 209 8.36 7.38 7.81
CA THR A 209 7.00 7.36 7.25
C THR A 209 6.95 7.89 5.82
N LYS A 210 6.15 7.24 4.97
CA LYS A 210 5.87 7.71 3.62
C LYS A 210 5.22 9.11 3.60
N THR A 211 4.51 9.48 4.66
CA THR A 211 3.78 10.74 4.80
C THR A 211 4.60 11.86 5.42
N ARG A 212 5.82 11.57 5.91
CA ARG A 212 6.71 12.50 6.64
C ARG A 212 6.01 13.17 7.83
N ARG A 213 5.14 12.42 8.51
CA ARG A 213 4.44 12.88 9.74
C ARG A 213 4.78 11.95 10.88
N GLU A 214 5.24 12.54 11.96
CA GLU A 214 5.45 11.85 13.22
C GLU A 214 4.11 11.59 13.92
N ARG A 215 4.02 10.48 14.63
CA ARG A 215 2.88 10.15 15.47
C ARG A 215 3.27 9.21 16.61
N VAL A 216 2.49 9.24 17.67
CA VAL A 216 2.60 8.30 18.78
C VAL A 216 1.35 7.42 18.77
N VAL A 217 1.54 6.09 18.89
CA VAL A 217 0.44 5.12 18.93
C VAL A 217 0.61 4.20 20.14
N PRO A 218 -0.49 3.83 20.82
CA PRO A 218 -0.42 2.88 21.93
C PRO A 218 -0.28 1.44 21.43
N TYR A 219 0.18 0.57 22.32
CA TYR A 219 0.13 -0.88 22.14
C TYR A 219 -0.43 -1.58 23.40
N SER A 220 -0.96 -2.77 23.21
CA SER A 220 -1.70 -3.54 24.20
C SER A 220 -0.79 -4.15 25.29
N LEU A 221 -1.40 -4.57 26.40
CA LEU A 221 -0.70 -5.29 27.46
C LEU A 221 -0.07 -6.61 26.97
N PRO A 222 -0.77 -7.46 26.16
CA PRO A 222 -0.14 -8.64 25.58
C PRO A 222 1.07 -8.32 24.70
N ALA A 223 1.05 -7.22 23.93
CA ALA A 223 2.21 -6.77 23.18
C ALA A 223 3.36 -6.32 24.09
N SER A 224 3.06 -5.73 25.26
CA SER A 224 4.08 -5.38 26.27
C SER A 224 4.78 -6.61 26.85
N GLU A 225 4.05 -7.69 27.11
CA GLU A 225 4.61 -8.96 27.56
C GLU A 225 5.52 -9.60 26.48
N LEU A 226 5.08 -9.58 25.24
CA LEU A 226 5.88 -10.02 24.10
C LEU A 226 7.14 -9.17 23.93
N LEU A 227 7.05 -7.84 24.16
CA LEU A 227 8.20 -6.95 24.14
C LEU A 227 9.24 -7.36 25.18
N GLY A 228 8.81 -7.56 26.44
CA GLY A 228 9.70 -8.00 27.52
C GLY A 228 10.41 -9.32 27.18
N ALA A 229 9.66 -10.30 26.67
CA ALA A 229 10.21 -11.58 26.22
C ALA A 229 11.17 -11.41 25.05
N TYR A 230 10.81 -10.58 24.07
CA TYR A 230 11.66 -10.32 22.91
C TYR A 230 12.95 -9.59 23.30
N LEU A 231 12.90 -8.56 24.17
CA LEU A 231 14.10 -7.83 24.58
C LEU A 231 15.09 -8.71 25.33
N ARG A 232 14.61 -9.69 26.14
CA ARG A 232 15.51 -10.70 26.74
C ARG A 232 16.20 -11.52 25.66
N ARG A 233 15.46 -12.02 24.67
CA ARG A 233 15.98 -12.82 23.56
C ARG A 233 16.92 -12.01 22.66
N ARG A 234 16.57 -10.75 22.39
CA ARG A 234 17.37 -9.85 21.54
C ARG A 234 18.78 -9.64 22.07
N ARG A 235 18.96 -9.59 23.40
CA ARG A 235 20.28 -9.42 24.04
C ARG A 235 21.27 -10.53 23.70
N GLU A 236 20.79 -11.71 23.29
CA GLU A 236 21.64 -12.81 22.85
C GLU A 236 22.25 -12.56 21.46
N PHE A 237 21.63 -11.72 20.63
CA PHE A 237 22.07 -11.43 19.28
C PHE A 237 22.67 -10.04 19.11
N SER A 238 22.21 -9.05 19.89
CA SER A 238 22.69 -7.67 19.80
C SER A 238 22.47 -6.92 21.12
N ARG A 239 23.51 -6.20 21.53
CA ARG A 239 23.46 -5.25 22.67
C ARG A 239 23.31 -3.80 22.20
N ASP A 240 23.28 -3.57 20.88
CA ASP A 240 23.10 -2.27 20.27
C ASP A 240 21.71 -1.69 20.60
N ARG A 241 21.63 -0.37 20.80
CA ARG A 241 20.38 0.38 21.01
C ARG A 241 19.71 0.83 19.70
N GLY A 242 20.27 0.46 18.54
CA GLY A 242 19.73 0.77 17.23
C GLY A 242 18.41 0.03 16.94
N ARG A 243 18.30 -0.53 15.75
CA ARG A 243 17.06 -1.17 15.29
C ARG A 243 16.44 -2.13 16.30
N LEU A 244 15.14 -1.95 16.58
CA LEU A 244 14.41 -2.80 17.51
C LEU A 244 14.43 -4.26 17.07
N PHE A 245 14.06 -4.53 15.81
CA PHE A 245 13.95 -5.88 15.27
C PHE A 245 15.22 -6.30 14.53
N VAL A 246 15.87 -7.33 15.06
CA VAL A 246 17.12 -7.88 14.52
C VAL A 246 16.95 -9.30 14.02
N SER A 247 17.84 -9.71 13.10
CA SER A 247 17.85 -11.05 12.55
C SER A 247 18.35 -12.07 13.58
N GLU A 248 17.63 -13.19 13.67
CA GLU A 248 17.96 -14.36 14.49
C GLU A 248 18.65 -15.46 13.68
N SER A 249 18.90 -15.22 12.38
CA SER A 249 19.56 -16.21 11.52
C SER A 249 21.06 -16.23 11.77
N ARG A 250 21.67 -17.43 11.72
CA ARG A 250 23.14 -17.61 11.90
C ARG A 250 23.96 -16.69 10.96
N ARG A 251 23.52 -16.50 9.71
CA ARG A 251 24.21 -15.70 8.70
C ARG A 251 24.21 -14.19 9.00
N ASN A 252 23.15 -13.67 9.59
CA ASN A 252 22.90 -12.24 9.77
C ASN A 252 22.48 -11.91 11.21
N ALA A 253 22.92 -12.70 12.19
CA ALA A 253 22.58 -12.49 13.60
C ALA A 253 22.86 -11.05 14.03
N GLY A 254 21.92 -10.42 14.72
CA GLY A 254 22.05 -9.06 15.22
C GLY A 254 21.91 -7.93 14.18
N LYS A 255 21.92 -8.22 12.87
CA LYS A 255 21.67 -7.20 11.83
C LYS A 255 20.18 -6.82 11.77
N PRO A 256 19.84 -5.59 11.38
CA PRO A 256 18.46 -5.17 11.21
C PRO A 256 17.65 -6.13 10.32
N ILE A 257 16.40 -6.39 10.67
CA ILE A 257 15.51 -7.19 9.83
C ILE A 257 15.10 -6.39 8.59
N SER A 258 15.11 -7.03 7.42
CA SER A 258 14.63 -6.41 6.20
C SER A 258 13.10 -6.54 6.06
N VAL A 259 12.48 -5.60 5.33
CA VAL A 259 11.06 -5.68 4.96
C VAL A 259 10.73 -6.97 4.18
N TRP A 260 11.69 -7.47 3.43
CA TRP A 260 11.58 -8.74 2.71
C TRP A 260 11.48 -9.94 3.66
N THR A 261 12.30 -9.97 4.70
CA THR A 261 12.26 -11.02 5.72
C THR A 261 10.91 -11.03 6.44
N TRP A 262 10.39 -9.86 6.82
CA TRP A 262 9.06 -9.75 7.41
C TRP A 262 7.96 -10.23 6.45
N SER A 263 8.03 -9.84 5.18
CA SER A 263 7.06 -10.32 4.19
C SER A 263 7.06 -11.84 4.06
N LYS A 264 8.22 -12.50 4.12
CA LYS A 264 8.31 -13.97 4.13
C LYS A 264 7.73 -14.60 5.39
N VAL A 265 7.89 -13.97 6.56
CA VAL A 265 7.27 -14.43 7.80
C VAL A 265 5.74 -14.40 7.68
N VAL A 266 5.18 -13.28 7.22
CA VAL A 266 3.74 -13.13 7.04
C VAL A 266 3.20 -14.12 5.99
N GLN A 267 3.92 -14.32 4.88
CA GLN A 267 3.57 -15.31 3.87
C GLN A 267 3.50 -16.72 4.48
N ARG A 268 4.50 -17.13 5.27
CA ARG A 268 4.53 -18.43 5.94
C ARG A 268 3.37 -18.59 6.93
N ILE A 269 3.00 -17.54 7.66
CA ILE A 269 1.82 -17.55 8.54
C ILE A 269 0.55 -17.77 7.70
N SER A 270 0.40 -17.00 6.60
CA SER A 270 -0.71 -17.09 5.66
C SER A 270 -0.89 -18.50 5.06
N GLU A 271 0.21 -19.09 4.59
CA GLU A 271 0.21 -20.46 4.04
C GLU A 271 -0.16 -21.51 5.11
N ARG A 272 0.36 -21.36 6.33
CA ARG A 272 0.12 -22.29 7.45
C ARG A 272 -1.34 -22.29 7.92
N CYS A 273 -2.00 -21.13 7.92
CA CYS A 273 -3.42 -21.04 8.31
C CYS A 273 -4.39 -21.17 7.14
N GLY A 274 -3.91 -21.29 5.89
CA GLY A 274 -4.76 -21.36 4.69
C GLY A 274 -5.45 -20.03 4.31
N VAL A 275 -5.09 -18.92 4.95
CA VAL A 275 -5.67 -17.59 4.69
C VAL A 275 -4.77 -16.84 3.70
N LEU A 276 -4.82 -17.21 2.43
CA LEU A 276 -3.88 -16.74 1.39
C LEU A 276 -3.95 -15.24 1.10
N GLN A 277 -5.04 -14.58 1.46
CA GLN A 277 -5.20 -13.12 1.32
C GLN A 277 -4.48 -12.33 2.42
N PHE A 278 -4.00 -13.00 3.48
CA PHE A 278 -3.31 -12.34 4.58
C PHE A 278 -1.94 -11.79 4.16
N THR A 279 -1.74 -10.50 4.31
CA THR A 279 -0.54 -9.78 3.90
C THR A 279 0.01 -8.92 5.03
N THR A 280 1.18 -8.30 4.84
CA THR A 280 1.79 -7.37 5.80
C THR A 280 0.95 -6.10 6.06
N HIS A 281 -0.01 -5.78 5.19
CA HIS A 281 -0.92 -4.65 5.37
C HIS A 281 -2.24 -5.04 6.05
N THR A 282 -2.57 -6.33 6.07
CA THR A 282 -3.83 -6.82 6.64
C THR A 282 -4.03 -6.46 8.11
N PRO A 283 -3.02 -6.60 9.02
CA PRO A 283 -3.19 -6.20 10.42
C PRO A 283 -3.57 -4.73 10.58
N ARG A 284 -2.95 -3.84 9.78
CA ARG A 284 -3.28 -2.42 9.76
C ARG A 284 -4.70 -2.17 9.25
N HIS A 285 -5.12 -2.82 8.16
CA HIS A 285 -6.48 -2.69 7.65
C HIS A 285 -7.50 -3.15 8.68
N LEU A 286 -7.26 -4.28 9.33
CA LEU A 286 -8.13 -4.80 10.39
C LEU A 286 -8.21 -3.80 11.54
N ARG A 287 -7.08 -3.32 12.08
CA ARG A 287 -7.08 -2.37 13.20
C ARG A 287 -7.85 -1.09 12.90
N LEU A 288 -7.64 -0.50 11.73
CA LEU A 288 -8.33 0.74 11.36
C LEU A 288 -9.83 0.50 11.14
N THR A 289 -10.22 -0.68 10.67
CA THR A 289 -11.63 -1.08 10.58
C THR A 289 -12.24 -1.29 11.96
N ASP A 290 -11.48 -1.90 12.91
CA ASP A 290 -11.95 -2.09 14.29
C ASP A 290 -12.11 -0.77 15.03
N LEU A 291 -11.24 0.23 14.80
CA LEU A 291 -11.43 1.58 15.30
C LEU A 291 -12.71 2.22 14.73
N ALA A 292 -12.95 2.07 13.41
CA ALA A 292 -14.18 2.55 12.79
C ALA A 292 -15.44 1.85 13.33
N ARG A 293 -15.33 0.55 13.67
CA ARG A 293 -16.42 -0.21 14.32
C ARG A 293 -16.67 0.23 15.77
N SER A 294 -15.63 0.72 16.43
CA SER A 294 -15.68 1.24 17.80
C SER A 294 -16.03 2.72 17.87
N ASP A 295 -16.67 3.25 16.83
CA ASP A 295 -17.19 4.62 16.73
C ASP A 295 -16.12 5.73 16.82
N TRP A 296 -14.87 5.42 16.49
CA TRP A 296 -13.85 6.44 16.38
C TRP A 296 -14.16 7.39 15.22
N ASP A 297 -13.92 8.68 15.46
CA ASP A 297 -14.06 9.72 14.44
C ASP A 297 -13.08 9.50 13.28
N LEU A 298 -13.50 9.92 12.07
CA LEU A 298 -12.70 9.79 10.85
C LEU A 298 -11.34 10.51 10.95
N HIS A 299 -11.29 11.66 11.65
CA HIS A 299 -10.07 12.43 11.88
C HIS A 299 -9.15 11.73 12.88
N GLU A 300 -9.71 11.14 13.94
CA GLU A 300 -8.97 10.36 14.92
C GLU A 300 -8.32 9.14 14.27
N ILE A 301 -9.07 8.39 13.45
CA ILE A 301 -8.54 7.25 12.68
C ILE A 301 -7.46 7.71 11.70
N ALA A 302 -7.67 8.84 11.00
CA ALA A 302 -6.69 9.37 10.06
C ALA A 302 -5.39 9.78 10.77
N THR A 303 -5.50 10.40 11.93
CA THR A 303 -4.37 10.80 12.78
C THR A 303 -3.62 9.59 13.30
N PHE A 304 -4.32 8.62 13.88
CA PHE A 304 -3.76 7.35 14.35
C PHE A 304 -3.02 6.60 13.24
N ALA A 305 -3.62 6.53 12.06
CA ALA A 305 -3.05 5.87 10.89
C ALA A 305 -1.89 6.67 10.26
N GLY A 306 -1.74 7.96 10.55
CA GLY A 306 -0.82 8.86 9.84
C GLY A 306 -1.20 8.99 8.36
N HIS A 307 -2.49 9.18 8.04
CA HIS A 307 -2.94 9.43 6.69
C HIS A 307 -2.79 10.92 6.34
N ARG A 308 -2.25 11.21 5.16
CA ARG A 308 -2.14 12.58 4.65
C ARG A 308 -3.50 13.13 4.18
N SER A 309 -4.35 12.25 3.68
CA SER A 309 -5.67 12.57 3.16
C SER A 309 -6.73 11.73 3.86
N ILE A 310 -7.77 12.38 4.30
CA ILE A 310 -8.94 11.77 4.94
C ILE A 310 -9.65 10.78 4.01
N GLN A 311 -9.57 11.01 2.69
CA GLN A 311 -10.11 10.12 1.67
C GLN A 311 -9.55 8.69 1.79
N THR A 312 -8.29 8.56 2.24
CA THR A 312 -7.69 7.24 2.50
C THR A 312 -8.35 6.53 3.68
N THR A 313 -8.93 7.28 4.61
CA THR A 313 -9.58 6.72 5.81
C THR A 313 -11.03 6.32 5.55
N LEU A 314 -11.73 6.98 4.62
CA LEU A 314 -13.12 6.66 4.27
C LEU A 314 -13.33 5.19 3.89
N ILE A 315 -12.31 4.53 3.35
CA ILE A 315 -12.36 3.12 3.00
C ILE A 315 -12.69 2.22 4.21
N TYR A 316 -12.26 2.61 5.43
CA TYR A 316 -12.51 1.84 6.65
C TYR A 316 -13.92 2.04 7.18
N ILE A 317 -14.52 3.20 6.95
CA ILE A 317 -15.94 3.45 7.23
C ILE A 317 -16.80 2.56 6.34
N HIS A 318 -16.47 2.42 5.05
CA HIS A 318 -17.16 1.51 4.14
C HIS A 318 -17.01 0.03 4.54
N LEU A 319 -15.83 -0.36 5.08
CA LEU A 319 -15.57 -1.72 5.57
C LEU A 319 -16.35 -2.06 6.84
N SER A 320 -16.67 -1.05 7.67
CA SER A 320 -17.51 -1.22 8.87
C SER A 320 -19.00 -1.43 8.56
N GLY A 321 -19.38 -1.46 7.29
CA GLY A 321 -20.77 -1.41 6.78
C GLY A 321 -21.73 -2.51 7.30
N ARG A 322 -21.25 -3.58 7.95
CA ARG A 322 -22.11 -4.50 8.71
C ARG A 322 -22.85 -3.79 9.84
N GLU A 323 -22.17 -2.85 10.50
CA GLU A 323 -22.76 -2.04 11.57
C GLU A 323 -23.68 -0.95 11.03
N LEU A 324 -23.38 -0.38 9.85
CA LEU A 324 -24.29 0.55 9.20
C LEU A 324 -25.65 -0.12 8.93
N SER A 325 -25.66 -1.37 8.46
CA SER A 325 -26.88 -2.16 8.28
C SER A 325 -27.62 -2.39 9.60
N GLN A 326 -26.89 -2.70 10.68
CA GLN A 326 -27.48 -2.89 12.03
C GLN A 326 -27.95 -1.57 12.65
N ARG A 327 -27.25 -0.45 12.43
CA ARG A 327 -27.67 0.88 12.87
C ARG A 327 -28.92 1.35 12.11
N ILE A 328 -28.95 1.12 10.80
CA ILE A 328 -30.13 1.40 9.99
C ILE A 328 -31.29 0.53 10.49
N ALA A 329 -31.08 -0.77 10.68
CA ALA A 329 -32.11 -1.68 11.17
C ALA A 329 -32.65 -1.24 12.54
N ARG A 330 -31.80 -0.84 13.48
CA ARG A 330 -32.20 -0.34 14.81
C ARG A 330 -32.89 1.03 14.72
N GLY A 331 -32.29 1.99 14.02
CA GLY A 331 -32.83 3.35 13.93
C GLY A 331 -34.09 3.46 13.06
N MET A 332 -34.29 2.47 12.17
CA MET A 332 -35.47 2.43 11.30
C MET A 332 -36.54 1.44 11.77
N ALA A 333 -36.31 0.71 12.88
CA ALA A 333 -37.22 -0.34 13.32
C ALA A 333 -38.65 0.18 13.54
N GLU A 334 -38.82 1.33 14.19
CA GLU A 334 -40.13 1.96 14.42
C GLU A 334 -40.76 2.44 13.10
N ILE A 335 -39.97 3.04 12.21
CA ILE A 335 -40.41 3.51 10.89
C ILE A 335 -40.81 2.32 10.01
N HIS A 336 -40.04 1.23 10.05
CA HIS A 336 -40.37 0.01 9.32
C HIS A 336 -41.64 -0.65 9.86
N ALA A 337 -41.78 -0.74 11.18
CA ALA A 337 -43.00 -1.28 11.80
C ALA A 337 -44.24 -0.46 11.41
N TRP A 338 -44.15 0.86 11.45
CA TRP A 338 -45.24 1.74 11.03
C TRP A 338 -45.56 1.58 9.54
N ARG A 339 -44.54 1.52 8.65
CA ARG A 339 -44.75 1.33 7.21
C ARG A 339 -45.32 -0.05 6.86
N SER A 340 -44.86 -1.12 7.56
CA SER A 340 -45.43 -2.46 7.38
C SER A 340 -46.91 -2.50 7.75
N LYS A 341 -47.29 -1.86 8.88
CA LYS A 341 -48.69 -1.76 9.28
C LYS A 341 -49.53 -1.02 8.24
N MET A 342 -49.02 0.11 7.70
CA MET A 342 -49.73 0.84 6.64
C MET A 342 -49.90 0.02 5.36
N LEU A 343 -48.98 -0.90 5.04
CA LEU A 343 -49.08 -1.79 3.88
C LEU A 343 -50.06 -2.94 4.14
N GLU A 344 -50.15 -3.46 5.37
CA GLU A 344 -51.11 -4.47 5.77
C GLU A 344 -52.55 -3.90 5.70
N ASP A 345 -52.75 -2.62 6.05
CA ASP A 345 -54.02 -1.93 5.97
C ASP A 345 -54.47 -1.63 4.51
N LEU A 346 -53.57 -1.85 3.52
CA LEU A 346 -53.86 -1.70 2.07
C LEU A 346 -54.21 -3.02 1.37
N LEU A 347 -54.00 -4.17 2.06
CA LEU A 347 -54.35 -5.51 1.56
C LEU A 347 -55.76 -5.92 2.01
#